data_3d7787daaa59c483592a4237bd20a061
#
_entry.id   3d7787daaa59c483592a4237bd20a061
#
_cell.length_a   1.000
_cell.length_b   1.000
_cell.length_c   1.000
_cell.angle_alpha   90.00
_cell.angle_beta   90.00
_cell.angle_gamma   90.00
#
_symmetry.space_group_name_H-M   'P 1'
#
loop_
_entity.id
_entity.type
_entity.pdbx_description
1 polymer ?
#
loop_
_entity_poly.entity_id
_entity_poly.type
_entity_poly.pdbx_seq_one_letter_code
_entity_poly.pdbx_strand_id
1 'polypeptide(L)'
;MENRTIVVKLGTSVLTGGSSQLNRAHMVELVRQCAALHRHGHRVVVVTSGAIAAGREHLGHPPLAPTLPNKQMLAAVGQTQLIRVWQDLFNLYGLHIGQMLLTRADLEDRERYLNARDTMRTLLDHRIIPVINENDAVATAEIKVGDNDNLSARAAILADADLLILLTDQKGLFTADPRTNPDAQLIEEVQTIDDILRSLAGDSVSGLGTGGMATKLQAADVARRAGVNVVIATGQMPEVIGRLAKGERIGTLFPALASPLEGRKSWILAGPPPHGEVHVDQGAVAAMKEKGSSLLPKGIVAVKGDFIRGDVVRILDPKGAELARGICRYDHLELDKLRGVHSDQIEQVLGYGYGSVAIHRDDMVLL
;
A
#
# COMPACT_ATOMS: atom_id res chain seq x y z
N MET A 1 11.82 16.00 -12.95
CA MET A 1 11.83 14.81 -12.08
C MET A 1 10.73 13.88 -12.58
N GLU A 2 10.99 12.60 -12.67
CA GLU A 2 9.97 11.61 -12.99
C GLU A 2 8.87 11.61 -11.94
N ASN A 3 7.60 11.50 -12.36
CA ASN A 3 6.48 11.42 -11.45
C ASN A 3 6.51 10.07 -10.72
N ARG A 4 6.67 10.10 -9.41
CA ARG A 4 6.74 8.92 -8.55
C ARG A 4 5.53 8.79 -7.65
N THR A 5 5.19 7.57 -7.28
CA THR A 5 4.23 7.28 -6.22
C THR A 5 4.98 7.12 -4.89
N ILE A 6 4.63 7.95 -3.91
CA ILE A 6 5.31 8.03 -2.61
C ILE A 6 4.29 7.76 -1.51
N VAL A 7 4.56 6.74 -0.71
CA VAL A 7 3.76 6.40 0.48
C VAL A 7 4.47 6.95 1.72
N VAL A 8 3.76 7.73 2.52
CA VAL A 8 4.27 8.29 3.77
C VAL A 8 3.50 7.70 4.94
N LYS A 9 4.20 6.91 5.76
CA LYS A 9 3.61 6.35 6.99
C LYS A 9 3.97 7.21 8.19
N LEU A 10 2.96 7.54 8.97
CA LEU A 10 3.04 8.41 10.13
C LEU A 10 2.59 7.64 11.38
N GLY A 11 3.54 7.32 12.25
CA GLY A 11 3.28 6.64 13.52
C GLY A 11 2.61 7.57 14.55
N THR A 12 1.98 6.99 15.57
CA THR A 12 1.32 7.75 16.63
C THR A 12 2.29 8.73 17.32
N SER A 13 3.52 8.30 17.62
CA SER A 13 4.55 9.15 18.23
C SER A 13 4.88 10.40 17.38
N VAL A 14 4.89 10.27 16.06
CA VAL A 14 5.10 11.39 15.13
C VAL A 14 3.91 12.34 15.17
N LEU A 15 2.68 11.80 15.14
CA LEU A 15 1.45 12.59 15.10
C LEU A 15 1.13 13.28 16.43
N THR A 16 1.58 12.73 17.57
CA THR A 16 1.37 13.29 18.89
C THR A 16 2.56 14.09 19.43
N GLY A 17 3.74 13.93 18.81
CA GLY A 17 4.99 14.48 19.35
C GLY A 17 5.33 13.90 20.72
N GLY A 18 4.89 12.67 21.03
CA GLY A 18 5.04 12.04 22.35
C GLY A 18 4.05 12.51 23.41
N SER A 19 3.09 13.38 23.06
CA SER A 19 2.01 13.84 23.96
C SER A 19 0.79 12.92 23.93
N SER A 20 -0.21 13.23 24.75
CA SER A 20 -1.50 12.53 24.78
C SER A 20 -2.51 13.05 23.74
N GLN A 21 -2.15 14.05 22.94
CA GLN A 21 -3.02 14.71 21.96
C GLN A 21 -2.35 14.75 20.58
N LEU A 22 -3.14 14.94 19.54
CA LEU A 22 -2.62 15.18 18.20
C LEU A 22 -1.89 16.52 18.13
N ASN A 23 -0.64 16.51 17.72
CA ASN A 23 0.15 17.72 17.46
C ASN A 23 -0.21 18.29 16.08
N ARG A 24 -1.29 19.08 16.03
CA ARG A 24 -1.81 19.65 14.79
C ARG A 24 -0.81 20.56 14.10
N ALA A 25 0.03 21.29 14.88
CA ALA A 25 1.06 22.15 14.30
C ALA A 25 2.10 21.34 13.52
N HIS A 26 2.53 20.19 14.06
CA HIS A 26 3.42 19.27 13.36
C HIS A 26 2.74 18.61 12.15
N MET A 27 1.46 18.23 12.30
CA MET A 27 0.68 17.68 11.18
C MET A 27 0.53 18.67 10.02
N VAL A 28 0.35 19.98 10.28
CA VAL A 28 0.34 21.03 9.23
C VAL A 28 1.64 20.99 8.42
N GLU A 29 2.78 20.86 9.09
CA GLU A 29 4.08 20.83 8.42
C GLU A 29 4.26 19.57 7.56
N LEU A 30 3.83 18.41 8.05
CA LEU A 30 3.86 17.16 7.28
C LEU A 30 2.94 17.24 6.05
N VAL A 31 1.73 17.79 6.21
CA VAL A 31 0.79 18.01 5.11
C VAL A 31 1.35 19.00 4.10
N ARG A 32 2.02 20.09 4.53
CA ARG A 32 2.67 21.05 3.65
C ARG A 32 3.67 20.36 2.71
N GLN A 33 4.49 19.44 3.25
CA GLN A 33 5.46 18.69 2.47
C GLN A 33 4.78 17.73 1.49
N CYS A 34 3.75 16.99 1.92
CA CYS A 34 2.94 16.15 1.05
C CYS A 34 2.28 16.95 -0.08
N ALA A 35 1.72 18.12 0.24
CA ALA A 35 1.11 19.03 -0.73
C ALA A 35 2.14 19.56 -1.74
N ALA A 36 3.36 19.86 -1.29
CA ALA A 36 4.44 20.27 -2.19
C ALA A 36 4.80 19.16 -3.19
N LEU A 37 4.94 17.91 -2.73
CA LEU A 37 5.18 16.76 -3.62
C LEU A 37 4.04 16.58 -4.63
N HIS A 38 2.79 16.66 -4.16
CA HIS A 38 1.63 16.54 -5.01
C HIS A 38 1.59 17.62 -6.11
N ARG A 39 1.91 18.88 -5.80
CA ARG A 39 2.00 19.97 -6.78
C ARG A 39 3.10 19.75 -7.81
N HIS A 40 4.21 19.08 -7.44
CA HIS A 40 5.28 18.72 -8.35
C HIS A 40 4.97 17.49 -9.21
N GLY A 41 3.74 16.98 -9.19
CA GLY A 41 3.29 15.88 -10.05
C GLY A 41 3.39 14.50 -9.42
N HIS A 42 3.98 14.36 -8.23
CA HIS A 42 4.03 13.07 -7.54
C HIS A 42 2.63 12.61 -7.09
N ARG A 43 2.43 11.29 -7.03
CA ARG A 43 1.29 10.66 -6.37
C ARG A 43 1.65 10.43 -4.92
N VAL A 44 0.85 10.91 -4.00
CA VAL A 44 1.11 10.81 -2.55
C VAL A 44 0.01 9.99 -1.88
N VAL A 45 0.43 9.03 -1.05
CA VAL A 45 -0.45 8.22 -0.20
C VAL A 45 -0.01 8.43 1.24
N VAL A 46 -0.95 8.66 2.14
CA VAL A 46 -0.69 8.79 3.57
C VAL A 46 -1.20 7.54 4.29
N VAL A 47 -0.34 6.88 5.06
CA VAL A 47 -0.75 5.82 5.99
C VAL A 47 -0.61 6.37 7.40
N THR A 48 -1.73 6.59 8.05
CA THR A 48 -1.81 7.24 9.35
C THR A 48 -2.00 6.24 10.48
N SER A 49 -1.60 6.62 11.67
CA SER A 49 -2.00 6.06 12.96
C SER A 49 -2.74 7.14 13.75
N GLY A 50 -2.98 6.91 15.03
CA GLY A 50 -3.44 7.95 15.96
C GLY A 50 -4.94 7.99 16.21
N ALA A 51 -5.74 7.07 15.67
CA ALA A 51 -7.18 7.03 15.93
C ALA A 51 -7.49 6.88 17.44
N ILE A 52 -6.82 5.98 18.15
CA ILE A 52 -7.01 5.81 19.61
C ILE A 52 -6.62 7.09 20.36
N ALA A 53 -5.52 7.75 19.98
CA ALA A 53 -5.10 9.00 20.61
C ALA A 53 -6.13 10.12 20.37
N ALA A 54 -6.62 10.27 19.15
CA ALA A 54 -7.68 11.21 18.80
C ALA A 54 -8.99 10.93 19.56
N GLY A 55 -9.34 9.66 19.76
CA GLY A 55 -10.51 9.27 20.54
C GLY A 55 -10.37 9.60 22.03
N ARG A 56 -9.21 9.34 22.62
CA ARG A 56 -8.90 9.74 24.00
C ARG A 56 -8.98 11.25 24.19
N GLU A 57 -8.38 12.01 23.28
CA GLU A 57 -8.43 13.47 23.30
C GLU A 57 -9.88 13.97 23.21
N HIS A 58 -10.65 13.46 22.26
CA HIS A 58 -12.04 13.86 22.05
C HIS A 58 -12.95 13.58 23.24
N LEU A 59 -12.74 12.45 23.93
CA LEU A 59 -13.50 12.06 25.12
C LEU A 59 -12.95 12.64 26.43
N GLY A 60 -11.98 13.55 26.39
CA GLY A 60 -11.41 14.19 27.57
C GLY A 60 -10.56 13.24 28.44
N HIS A 61 -9.85 12.30 27.84
CA HIS A 61 -8.96 11.34 28.50
C HIS A 61 -9.61 10.49 29.60
N PRO A 62 -10.68 9.75 29.29
CA PRO A 62 -11.38 8.95 30.30
C PRO A 62 -10.46 7.88 30.88
N PRO A 63 -10.59 7.56 32.19
CA PRO A 63 -9.82 6.53 32.88
C PRO A 63 -10.32 5.12 32.50
N LEU A 64 -9.99 4.69 31.29
CA LEU A 64 -10.39 3.39 30.74
C LEU A 64 -9.31 2.34 30.95
N ALA A 65 -9.70 1.13 31.31
CA ALA A 65 -8.81 -0.02 31.31
C ALA A 65 -8.33 -0.31 29.89
N PRO A 66 -7.08 -0.79 29.70
CA PRO A 66 -6.48 -1.04 28.37
C PRO A 66 -6.98 -2.35 27.73
N THR A 67 -8.30 -2.59 27.78
CA THR A 67 -8.94 -3.75 27.16
C THR A 67 -9.11 -3.55 25.67
N LEU A 68 -9.21 -4.66 24.92
CA LEU A 68 -9.45 -4.61 23.47
C LEU A 68 -10.74 -3.84 23.12
N PRO A 69 -11.91 -4.09 23.73
CA PRO A 69 -13.11 -3.32 23.44
C PRO A 69 -12.97 -1.81 23.69
N ASN A 70 -12.26 -1.41 24.74
CA ASN A 70 -12.01 0.00 25.01
C ASN A 70 -11.10 0.64 23.96
N LYS A 71 -10.08 -0.08 23.49
CA LYS A 71 -9.23 0.38 22.37
C LYS A 71 -10.04 0.52 21.09
N GLN A 72 -10.88 -0.46 20.77
CA GLN A 72 -11.75 -0.44 19.58
C GLN A 72 -12.76 0.71 19.64
N MET A 73 -13.39 0.93 20.78
CA MET A 73 -14.28 2.06 21.01
C MET A 73 -13.55 3.40 20.81
N LEU A 74 -12.36 3.55 21.41
CA LEU A 74 -11.56 4.77 21.26
C LEU A 74 -11.13 4.98 19.79
N ALA A 75 -10.76 3.92 19.09
CA ALA A 75 -10.42 3.99 17.67
C ALA A 75 -11.62 4.39 16.81
N ALA A 76 -12.80 3.81 17.07
CA ALA A 76 -14.03 4.14 16.34
C ALA A 76 -14.41 5.61 16.50
N VAL A 77 -14.41 6.12 17.75
CA VAL A 77 -14.65 7.56 18.02
C VAL A 77 -13.57 8.43 17.41
N GLY A 78 -12.30 8.02 17.58
CA GLY A 78 -11.15 8.82 17.17
C GLY A 78 -10.92 8.83 15.67
N GLN A 79 -11.28 7.78 14.92
CA GLN A 79 -11.12 7.75 13.47
C GLN A 79 -11.87 8.89 12.79
N THR A 80 -13.09 9.20 13.24
CA THR A 80 -13.89 10.34 12.74
C THR A 80 -13.17 11.67 12.98
N GLN A 81 -12.56 11.86 14.15
CA GLN A 81 -11.81 13.07 14.46
C GLN A 81 -10.50 13.15 13.68
N LEU A 82 -9.78 12.05 13.57
CA LEU A 82 -8.51 11.97 12.85
C LEU A 82 -8.68 12.30 11.37
N ILE A 83 -9.68 11.70 10.70
CA ILE A 83 -9.88 11.95 9.26
C ILE A 83 -10.34 13.39 9.00
N ARG A 84 -11.12 13.97 9.91
CA ARG A 84 -11.50 15.38 9.84
C ARG A 84 -10.28 16.29 9.92
N VAL A 85 -9.36 16.03 10.86
CA VAL A 85 -8.11 16.79 10.96
C VAL A 85 -7.31 16.70 9.67
N TRP A 86 -7.13 15.49 9.11
CA TRP A 86 -6.45 15.33 7.81
C TRP A 86 -7.13 16.11 6.69
N GLN A 87 -8.46 16.04 6.60
CA GLN A 87 -9.23 16.77 5.58
C GLN A 87 -9.07 18.29 5.71
N ASP A 88 -9.20 18.81 6.93
CA ASP A 88 -9.07 20.25 7.19
C ASP A 88 -7.67 20.75 6.81
N LEU A 89 -6.62 19.97 7.15
CA LEU A 89 -5.24 20.32 6.83
C LEU A 89 -4.94 20.27 5.33
N PHE A 90 -5.39 19.26 4.60
CA PHE A 90 -5.21 19.19 3.14
C PHE A 90 -6.03 20.23 2.40
N ASN A 91 -7.22 20.58 2.92
CA ASN A 91 -8.05 21.65 2.37
C ASN A 91 -7.35 23.02 2.37
N LEU A 92 -6.42 23.29 3.31
CA LEU A 92 -5.58 24.50 3.29
C LEU A 92 -4.77 24.66 2.00
N TYR A 93 -4.52 23.55 1.33
CA TYR A 93 -3.76 23.49 0.06
C TYR A 93 -4.64 23.24 -1.16
N GLY A 94 -5.97 23.23 -0.98
CA GLY A 94 -6.94 22.93 -2.05
C GLY A 94 -6.88 21.49 -2.53
N LEU A 95 -6.45 20.55 -1.67
CA LEU A 95 -6.31 19.13 -1.99
C LEU A 95 -7.40 18.31 -1.31
N HIS A 96 -7.94 17.36 -2.06
CA HIS A 96 -8.92 16.40 -1.55
C HIS A 96 -8.26 15.14 -1.04
N ILE A 97 -8.87 14.52 -0.03
CA ILE A 97 -8.45 13.22 0.48
C ILE A 97 -9.55 12.18 0.28
N GLY A 98 -9.16 10.91 0.18
CA GLY A 98 -10.07 9.75 0.21
C GLY A 98 -9.68 8.83 1.37
N GLN A 99 -10.61 8.57 2.29
CA GLN A 99 -10.35 7.63 3.39
C GLN A 99 -10.44 6.18 2.91
N MET A 100 -9.43 5.37 3.28
CA MET A 100 -9.46 3.92 3.10
C MET A 100 -9.17 3.25 4.44
N LEU A 101 -10.14 2.50 4.96
CA LEU A 101 -9.96 1.68 6.17
C LEU A 101 -9.79 0.23 5.74
N LEU A 102 -8.64 -0.33 6.03
CA LEU A 102 -8.25 -1.67 5.59
C LEU A 102 -7.82 -2.50 6.79
N THR A 103 -8.05 -3.80 6.72
CA THR A 103 -7.50 -4.78 7.64
C THR A 103 -6.52 -5.69 6.91
N ARG A 104 -5.72 -6.43 7.66
CA ARG A 104 -4.87 -7.47 7.10
C ARG A 104 -5.68 -8.47 6.27
N ALA A 105 -6.85 -8.88 6.76
CA ALA A 105 -7.74 -9.80 6.07
C ALA A 105 -8.21 -9.26 4.70
N ASP A 106 -8.48 -7.95 4.59
CA ASP A 106 -8.86 -7.32 3.32
C ASP A 106 -7.72 -7.36 2.29
N LEU A 107 -6.46 -7.34 2.76
CA LEU A 107 -5.28 -7.36 1.89
C LEU A 107 -4.78 -8.80 1.61
N GLU A 108 -5.24 -9.80 2.33
CA GLU A 108 -4.98 -11.22 2.10
C GLU A 108 -6.07 -11.88 1.25
N ASP A 109 -7.30 -11.38 1.33
CA ASP A 109 -8.40 -11.79 0.46
C ASP A 109 -8.21 -11.18 -0.93
N ARG A 110 -8.27 -12.03 -1.94
CA ARG A 110 -7.91 -11.64 -3.31
C ARG A 110 -8.87 -10.65 -3.93
N GLU A 111 -10.16 -10.85 -3.74
CA GLU A 111 -11.19 -9.97 -4.30
C GLU A 111 -11.15 -8.60 -3.61
N ARG A 112 -11.07 -8.59 -2.29
CA ARG A 112 -10.97 -7.34 -1.50
C ARG A 112 -9.69 -6.57 -1.81
N TYR A 113 -8.56 -7.28 -1.99
CA TYR A 113 -7.30 -6.67 -2.43
C TYR A 113 -7.46 -5.94 -3.77
N LEU A 114 -8.10 -6.56 -4.76
CA LEU A 114 -8.31 -5.94 -6.07
C LEU A 114 -9.25 -4.74 -5.98
N ASN A 115 -10.32 -4.82 -5.20
CA ASN A 115 -11.24 -3.71 -4.96
C ASN A 115 -10.50 -2.53 -4.31
N ALA A 116 -9.68 -2.79 -3.28
CA ALA A 116 -8.85 -1.78 -2.65
C ALA A 116 -7.82 -1.18 -3.62
N ARG A 117 -7.20 -2.02 -4.49
CA ARG A 117 -6.24 -1.57 -5.51
C ARG A 117 -6.91 -0.66 -6.54
N ASP A 118 -8.07 -1.04 -7.04
CA ASP A 118 -8.78 -0.25 -8.05
C ASP A 118 -9.26 1.08 -7.45
N THR A 119 -9.76 1.08 -6.21
CA THR A 119 -10.09 2.31 -5.47
C THR A 119 -8.86 3.21 -5.30
N MET A 120 -7.74 2.65 -4.85
CA MET A 120 -6.47 3.36 -4.70
C MET A 120 -6.03 4.02 -6.00
N ARG A 121 -6.00 3.25 -7.09
CA ARG A 121 -5.61 3.76 -8.42
C ARG A 121 -6.54 4.86 -8.88
N THR A 122 -7.86 4.68 -8.74
CA THR A 122 -8.84 5.70 -9.12
C THR A 122 -8.66 6.99 -8.33
N LEU A 123 -8.44 6.93 -7.02
CA LEU A 123 -8.12 8.10 -6.20
C LEU A 123 -6.87 8.82 -6.72
N LEU A 124 -5.79 8.08 -6.95
CA LEU A 124 -4.52 8.63 -7.44
C LEU A 124 -4.63 9.24 -8.84
N ASP A 125 -5.39 8.61 -9.74
CA ASP A 125 -5.62 9.11 -11.10
C ASP A 125 -6.45 10.41 -11.11
N HIS A 126 -7.38 10.56 -10.16
CA HIS A 126 -8.12 11.79 -9.93
C HIS A 126 -7.39 12.81 -9.06
N ARG A 127 -6.10 12.57 -8.77
CA ARG A 127 -5.29 13.47 -7.94
C ARG A 127 -5.84 13.67 -6.53
N ILE A 128 -6.58 12.70 -6.00
CA ILE A 128 -7.07 12.66 -4.63
C ILE A 128 -6.04 11.90 -3.79
N ILE A 129 -5.70 12.40 -2.61
CA ILE A 129 -4.72 11.78 -1.71
C ILE A 129 -5.42 10.71 -0.87
N PRO A 130 -5.08 9.41 -1.05
CA PRO A 130 -5.58 8.37 -0.17
C PRO A 130 -4.98 8.54 1.24
N VAL A 131 -5.85 8.55 2.26
CA VAL A 131 -5.48 8.50 3.68
C VAL A 131 -5.94 7.16 4.22
N ILE A 132 -4.98 6.29 4.49
CA ILE A 132 -5.20 4.90 4.89
C ILE A 132 -4.97 4.76 6.38
N ASN A 133 -5.85 4.02 7.06
CA ASN A 133 -5.64 3.55 8.42
C ASN A 133 -6.14 2.11 8.57
N GLU A 134 -5.69 1.44 9.63
CA GLU A 134 -6.28 0.18 10.05
C GLU A 134 -7.75 0.39 10.44
N ASN A 135 -8.60 -0.56 10.08
CA ASN A 135 -9.98 -0.60 10.58
C ASN A 135 -9.99 -1.21 12.00
N ASP A 136 -9.50 -0.44 12.94
CA ASP A 136 -9.34 -0.84 14.34
C ASP A 136 -10.67 -1.25 15.01
N ALA A 137 -11.82 -0.83 14.48
CA ALA A 137 -13.12 -1.21 15.03
C ALA A 137 -13.42 -2.71 14.91
N VAL A 138 -12.83 -3.37 13.90
CA VAL A 138 -13.04 -4.81 13.62
C VAL A 138 -11.74 -5.61 13.67
N ALA A 139 -10.57 -4.97 13.62
CA ALA A 139 -9.27 -5.62 13.71
C ALA A 139 -8.99 -6.06 15.15
N THR A 140 -8.38 -7.24 15.33
CA THR A 140 -8.06 -7.79 16.66
C THR A 140 -6.57 -8.02 16.87
N ALA A 141 -5.87 -8.55 15.87
CA ALA A 141 -4.44 -8.88 15.96
C ALA A 141 -3.60 -7.59 15.88
N GLU A 142 -3.95 -6.70 15.00
CA GLU A 142 -3.28 -5.44 14.70
C GLU A 142 -3.39 -4.45 15.85
N ILE A 143 -4.55 -4.35 16.50
CA ILE A 143 -4.73 -3.51 17.71
C ILE A 143 -3.84 -3.98 18.86
N LYS A 144 -3.59 -5.29 18.97
CA LYS A 144 -2.68 -5.84 19.98
C LYS A 144 -1.25 -5.41 19.73
N VAL A 145 -0.85 -5.35 18.47
CA VAL A 145 0.48 -4.98 18.00
C VAL A 145 0.59 -3.47 17.70
N GLY A 146 -0.53 -2.79 17.38
CA GLY A 146 -0.64 -1.33 17.12
C GLY A 146 0.22 -0.86 15.95
N ASP A 147 0.35 -1.68 14.91
CA ASP A 147 1.38 -1.51 13.92
C ASP A 147 0.83 -1.31 12.51
N ASN A 148 0.82 -0.05 12.07
CA ASN A 148 0.57 0.32 10.68
C ASN A 148 1.82 0.25 9.79
N ASP A 149 2.98 -0.27 10.27
CA ASP A 149 4.15 -0.43 9.44
C ASP A 149 3.89 -1.49 8.35
N ASN A 150 3.39 -2.67 8.74
CA ASN A 150 3.02 -3.73 7.80
C ASN A 150 1.87 -3.32 6.87
N LEU A 151 0.87 -2.58 7.38
CA LEU A 151 -0.19 -2.00 6.55
C LEU A 151 0.41 -1.05 5.51
N SER A 152 1.39 -0.22 5.90
CA SER A 152 2.04 0.73 4.98
C SER A 152 2.85 0.04 3.87
N ALA A 153 3.52 -1.07 4.19
CA ALA A 153 4.22 -1.88 3.18
C ALA A 153 3.23 -2.46 2.16
N ARG A 154 2.11 -3.01 2.63
CA ARG A 154 1.05 -3.54 1.76
C ARG A 154 0.36 -2.43 0.95
N ALA A 155 0.13 -1.25 1.56
CA ALA A 155 -0.39 -0.08 0.86
C ALA A 155 0.58 0.42 -0.23
N ALA A 156 1.89 0.39 0.02
CA ALA A 156 2.90 0.74 -0.97
C ALA A 156 2.89 -0.23 -2.16
N ILE A 157 2.72 -1.52 -1.91
CA ILE A 157 2.57 -2.54 -2.96
C ILE A 157 1.26 -2.31 -3.73
N LEU A 158 0.16 -2.03 -3.03
CA LEU A 158 -1.16 -1.77 -3.62
C LEU A 158 -1.15 -0.54 -4.55
N ALA A 159 -0.38 0.49 -4.17
CA ALA A 159 -0.23 1.75 -4.91
C ALA A 159 0.83 1.69 -6.03
N ASP A 160 1.51 0.56 -6.21
CA ASP A 160 2.70 0.44 -7.09
C ASP A 160 3.73 1.56 -6.77
N ALA A 161 4.06 1.73 -5.49
CA ALA A 161 4.88 2.83 -5.02
C ALA A 161 6.36 2.66 -5.37
N ASP A 162 7.02 3.77 -5.66
CA ASP A 162 8.48 3.84 -5.87
C ASP A 162 9.24 3.99 -4.55
N LEU A 163 8.57 4.63 -3.56
CA LEU A 163 9.16 4.95 -2.27
C LEU A 163 8.14 4.83 -1.14
N LEU A 164 8.51 4.11 -0.09
CA LEU A 164 7.84 4.08 1.20
C LEU A 164 8.69 4.80 2.24
N ILE A 165 8.17 5.85 2.84
CA ILE A 165 8.81 6.60 3.91
C ILE A 165 8.13 6.21 5.24
N LEU A 166 8.88 5.54 6.13
CA LEU A 166 8.43 5.19 7.47
C LEU A 166 8.94 6.25 8.46
N LEU A 167 8.10 7.22 8.80
CA LEU A 167 8.44 8.24 9.78
C LEU A 167 8.21 7.74 11.20
N THR A 168 9.22 7.93 12.04
CA THR A 168 9.26 7.50 13.44
C THR A 168 9.89 8.59 14.31
N ASP A 169 10.00 8.37 15.62
CA ASP A 169 10.72 9.22 16.57
C ASP A 169 12.25 9.03 16.53
N GLN A 170 12.72 7.93 15.92
CA GLN A 170 14.15 7.65 15.78
C GLN A 170 14.69 8.08 14.42
N LYS A 171 16.00 8.40 14.38
CA LYS A 171 16.66 8.85 13.16
C LYS A 171 16.76 7.77 12.06
N GLY A 172 16.65 6.50 12.44
CA GLY A 172 16.76 5.33 11.57
C GLY A 172 17.11 4.08 12.38
N LEU A 173 17.69 3.08 11.73
CA LEU A 173 18.22 1.87 12.36
C LEU A 173 19.66 2.14 12.83
N PHE A 174 19.98 1.69 14.04
CA PHE A 174 21.29 1.82 14.64
C PHE A 174 21.94 0.46 14.89
N THR A 175 23.27 0.43 15.01
CA THR A 175 24.05 -0.76 15.34
C THR A 175 23.78 -1.30 16.77
N ALA A 176 23.17 -0.48 17.63
CA ALA A 176 22.67 -0.81 18.96
C ALA A 176 21.59 0.21 19.36
N ASP A 177 20.91 0.03 20.48
CA ASP A 177 19.95 1.04 20.97
C ASP A 177 20.68 2.34 21.38
N PRO A 178 20.50 3.45 20.66
CA PRO A 178 21.21 4.72 20.95
C PRO A 178 20.82 5.36 22.28
N ARG A 179 19.74 4.89 22.93
CA ARG A 179 19.31 5.37 24.25
C ARG A 179 20.15 4.75 25.38
N THR A 180 20.68 3.55 25.14
CA THR A 180 21.46 2.79 26.11
C THR A 180 22.93 2.64 25.75
N ASN A 181 23.26 2.79 24.46
CA ASN A 181 24.64 2.70 23.96
C ASN A 181 25.04 3.99 23.22
N PRO A 182 25.92 4.82 23.81
CA PRO A 182 26.39 6.07 23.20
C PRO A 182 27.20 5.84 21.91
N ASP A 183 27.80 4.65 21.72
CA ASP A 183 28.60 4.33 20.55
C ASP A 183 27.76 3.77 19.39
N ALA A 184 26.43 3.71 19.54
CA ALA A 184 25.54 3.27 18.51
C ALA A 184 25.60 4.18 17.28
N GLN A 185 25.90 3.60 16.12
CA GLN A 185 26.02 4.30 14.85
C GLN A 185 24.79 4.08 14.00
N LEU A 186 24.37 5.13 13.28
CA LEU A 186 23.27 5.03 12.30
C LEU A 186 23.71 4.15 11.12
N ILE A 187 22.89 3.19 10.77
CA ILE A 187 23.06 2.37 9.56
C ILE A 187 22.38 3.12 8.40
N GLU A 188 23.17 3.69 7.49
CA GLU A 188 22.62 4.51 6.41
C GLU A 188 21.90 3.67 5.35
N GLU A 189 22.39 2.46 5.07
CA GLU A 189 21.85 1.59 4.03
C GLU A 189 21.90 0.11 4.43
N VAL A 190 20.84 -0.63 4.15
CA VAL A 190 20.72 -2.07 4.43
C VAL A 190 20.49 -2.85 3.15
N GLN A 191 21.54 -3.51 2.66
CA GLN A 191 21.47 -4.39 1.49
C GLN A 191 20.83 -5.76 1.79
N THR A 192 21.09 -6.30 2.97
CA THR A 192 20.58 -7.62 3.39
C THR A 192 19.98 -7.54 4.79
N ILE A 193 18.79 -8.09 4.95
CA ILE A 193 18.13 -8.22 6.26
C ILE A 193 18.35 -9.65 6.73
N ASP A 194 19.43 -9.84 7.47
CA ASP A 194 19.82 -11.12 8.08
C ASP A 194 19.33 -11.25 9.54
N ASP A 195 19.62 -12.38 10.17
CA ASP A 195 19.22 -12.63 11.56
C ASP A 195 19.96 -11.73 12.54
N ILE A 196 21.18 -11.28 12.22
CA ILE A 196 21.95 -10.34 13.04
C ILE A 196 21.22 -8.99 13.06
N LEU A 197 20.82 -8.49 11.90
CA LEU A 197 20.08 -7.24 11.80
C LEU A 197 18.71 -7.32 12.49
N ARG A 198 18.03 -8.48 12.38
CA ARG A 198 16.75 -8.73 13.09
C ARG A 198 16.96 -8.72 14.60
N SER A 199 18.03 -9.29 15.11
CA SER A 199 18.34 -9.27 16.53
C SER A 199 18.69 -7.87 17.07
N LEU A 200 19.34 -7.02 16.25
CA LEU A 200 19.62 -5.62 16.59
C LEU A 200 18.36 -4.77 16.71
N ALA A 201 17.32 -5.09 15.94
CA ALA A 201 16.04 -4.41 16.01
C ALA A 201 15.30 -4.61 17.33
N GLY A 202 15.67 -5.64 18.10
CA GLY A 202 15.25 -5.94 19.47
C GLY A 202 13.74 -6.13 19.63
N ASP A 203 13.35 -6.97 20.58
CA ASP A 203 12.01 -6.88 21.15
C ASP A 203 11.91 -5.56 21.93
N SER A 204 10.91 -4.74 21.64
CA SER A 204 10.70 -3.47 22.34
C SER A 204 10.49 -3.74 23.84
N VAL A 205 11.48 -3.39 24.65
CA VAL A 205 11.47 -3.54 26.13
C VAL A 205 10.43 -2.65 26.80
N SER A 206 9.81 -1.73 26.06
CA SER A 206 8.72 -0.88 26.56
C SER A 206 7.37 -1.38 26.07
N GLY A 207 6.63 -2.11 26.87
CA GLY A 207 5.26 -2.59 26.61
C GLY A 207 4.19 -1.51 26.36
N LEU A 208 4.57 -0.32 25.92
CA LEU A 208 3.71 0.84 25.63
C LEU A 208 3.76 1.32 24.18
N GLY A 209 4.72 0.86 23.36
CA GLY A 209 4.83 1.21 21.95
C GLY A 209 4.72 -0.03 21.08
N THR A 210 3.61 -0.20 20.43
CA THR A 210 3.26 -1.40 19.67
C THR A 210 3.88 -1.46 18.26
N GLY A 211 4.68 -0.47 17.85
CA GLY A 211 5.39 -0.42 16.57
C GLY A 211 6.91 -0.26 16.79
N GLY A 212 7.61 -1.34 17.11
CA GLY A 212 9.05 -1.35 17.33
C GLY A 212 9.87 -1.30 16.02
N MET A 213 11.21 -1.28 16.14
CA MET A 213 12.10 -1.35 14.97
C MET A 213 11.93 -2.69 14.23
N ALA A 214 11.60 -3.79 14.94
CA ALA A 214 11.35 -5.10 14.34
C ALA A 214 10.19 -5.08 13.32
N THR A 215 9.08 -4.39 13.63
CA THR A 215 7.95 -4.27 12.71
C THR A 215 8.31 -3.43 11.49
N LYS A 216 9.14 -2.39 11.65
CA LYS A 216 9.64 -1.58 10.54
C LYS A 216 10.58 -2.36 9.63
N LEU A 217 11.44 -3.22 10.20
CA LEU A 217 12.27 -4.13 9.42
C LEU A 217 11.43 -5.13 8.63
N GLN A 218 10.40 -5.70 9.25
CA GLN A 218 9.49 -6.61 8.57
C GLN A 218 8.76 -5.90 7.42
N ALA A 219 8.24 -4.70 7.66
CA ALA A 219 7.60 -3.88 6.64
C ALA A 219 8.56 -3.54 5.48
N ALA A 220 9.81 -3.16 5.82
CA ALA A 220 10.84 -2.89 4.83
C ALA A 220 11.17 -4.12 3.99
N ASP A 221 11.30 -5.31 4.61
CA ASP A 221 11.58 -6.56 3.88
C ASP A 221 10.46 -6.92 2.90
N VAL A 222 9.20 -6.77 3.33
CA VAL A 222 8.02 -7.03 2.48
C VAL A 222 7.98 -6.06 1.30
N ALA A 223 8.14 -4.76 1.53
CA ALA A 223 8.03 -3.75 0.49
C ALA A 223 9.19 -3.82 -0.52
N ARG A 224 10.45 -3.99 -0.06
CA ARG A 224 11.62 -4.07 -0.94
C ARG A 224 11.60 -5.29 -1.87
N ARG A 225 11.06 -6.42 -1.39
CA ARG A 225 10.87 -7.64 -2.23
C ARG A 225 9.85 -7.41 -3.34
N ALA A 226 8.88 -6.52 -3.11
CA ALA A 226 7.89 -6.12 -4.11
C ALA A 226 8.36 -4.96 -5.00
N GLY A 227 9.61 -4.52 -4.87
CA GLY A 227 10.20 -3.50 -5.74
C GLY A 227 10.07 -2.06 -5.22
N VAL A 228 9.72 -1.86 -3.95
CA VAL A 228 9.58 -0.54 -3.33
C VAL A 228 10.85 -0.19 -2.54
N ASN A 229 11.44 0.97 -2.79
CA ASN A 229 12.48 1.51 -1.90
C ASN A 229 11.84 1.92 -0.58
N VAL A 230 12.50 1.60 0.55
CA VAL A 230 11.98 1.96 1.86
C VAL A 230 13.00 2.80 2.61
N VAL A 231 12.55 3.87 3.27
CA VAL A 231 13.40 4.67 4.15
C VAL A 231 12.74 4.80 5.52
N ILE A 232 13.51 4.49 6.56
CA ILE A 232 13.14 4.75 7.95
C ILE A 232 13.86 6.03 8.38
N ALA A 233 13.09 7.05 8.81
CA ALA A 233 13.66 8.34 9.22
C ALA A 233 12.83 9.00 10.33
N THR A 234 13.44 10.00 10.99
CA THR A 234 12.70 10.77 12.00
C THR A 234 11.72 11.74 11.36
N GLY A 235 10.48 11.73 11.86
CA GLY A 235 9.46 12.71 11.45
C GLY A 235 9.69 14.12 11.99
N GLN A 236 10.65 14.32 12.90
CA GLN A 236 10.94 15.62 13.50
C GLN A 236 11.91 16.48 12.67
N MET A 237 12.59 15.87 11.68
CA MET A 237 13.53 16.61 10.84
C MET A 237 12.79 17.55 9.89
N PRO A 238 13.19 18.82 9.79
CA PRO A 238 12.60 19.75 8.82
C PRO A 238 12.71 19.23 7.38
N GLU A 239 11.63 19.41 6.61
CA GLU A 239 11.56 19.05 5.18
C GLU A 239 11.85 17.56 4.87
N VAL A 240 11.76 16.67 5.87
CA VAL A 240 12.20 15.27 5.73
C VAL A 240 11.56 14.56 4.55
N ILE A 241 10.24 14.71 4.34
CA ILE A 241 9.53 14.06 3.24
C ILE A 241 10.02 14.57 1.89
N GLY A 242 10.14 15.90 1.75
CA GLY A 242 10.61 16.54 0.52
C GLY A 242 12.07 16.22 0.19
N ARG A 243 12.93 16.14 1.21
CA ARG A 243 14.36 15.79 1.07
C ARG A 243 14.54 14.33 0.67
N LEU A 244 13.83 13.43 1.31
CA LEU A 244 13.84 12.00 0.95
C LEU A 244 13.30 11.76 -0.47
N ALA A 245 12.24 12.47 -0.86
CA ALA A 245 11.70 12.40 -2.20
C ALA A 245 12.71 12.86 -3.28
N LYS A 246 13.64 13.74 -2.93
CA LYS A 246 14.76 14.18 -3.79
C LYS A 246 15.94 13.20 -3.80
N GLY A 247 15.90 12.15 -2.98
CA GLY A 247 16.97 11.17 -2.87
C GLY A 247 18.10 11.54 -1.92
N GLU A 248 17.86 12.50 -0.99
CA GLU A 248 18.85 12.76 0.06
C GLU A 248 19.02 11.53 0.96
N ARG A 249 20.24 11.25 1.36
CA ARG A 249 20.59 10.18 2.29
C ARG A 249 20.29 10.62 3.72
N ILE A 250 19.07 10.31 4.17
CA ILE A 250 18.58 10.61 5.51
C ILE A 250 17.99 9.32 6.07
N GLY A 251 18.33 8.99 7.31
CA GLY A 251 17.82 7.79 7.96
C GLY A 251 18.47 6.53 7.43
N THR A 252 17.71 5.45 7.35
CA THR A 252 18.17 4.14 6.87
C THR A 252 17.41 3.77 5.61
N LEU A 253 18.14 3.62 4.51
CA LEU A 253 17.61 3.18 3.22
C LEU A 253 17.66 1.66 3.11
N PHE A 254 16.56 1.07 2.66
CA PHE A 254 16.43 -0.32 2.22
C PHE A 254 16.11 -0.33 0.72
N PRO A 255 17.10 -0.55 -0.15
CA PRO A 255 16.89 -0.53 -1.59
C PRO A 255 15.94 -1.64 -2.04
N ALA A 256 15.16 -1.36 -3.07
CA ALA A 256 14.32 -2.36 -3.73
C ALA A 256 15.18 -3.49 -4.31
N LEU A 257 14.69 -4.73 -4.23
CA LEU A 257 15.40 -5.92 -4.78
C LEU A 257 15.07 -6.19 -6.25
N ALA A 258 13.95 -5.65 -6.73
CA ALA A 258 13.46 -5.75 -8.11
C ALA A 258 12.62 -4.53 -8.43
N SER A 259 12.23 -4.32 -9.69
CA SER A 259 11.18 -3.34 -9.97
C SER A 259 9.80 -3.86 -9.54
N PRO A 260 8.81 -2.99 -9.22
CA PRO A 260 7.45 -3.43 -8.89
C PRO A 260 6.81 -4.31 -9.97
N LEU A 261 7.10 -4.00 -11.22
CA LEU A 261 6.62 -4.78 -12.37
C LEU A 261 7.25 -6.18 -12.42
N GLU A 262 8.56 -6.30 -12.19
CA GLU A 262 9.26 -7.58 -12.14
C GLU A 262 8.79 -8.45 -10.97
N GLY A 263 8.60 -7.86 -9.80
CA GLY A 263 8.05 -8.54 -8.63
C GLY A 263 6.66 -9.13 -8.91
N ARG A 264 5.78 -8.37 -9.58
CA ARG A 264 4.46 -8.84 -9.99
C ARG A 264 4.52 -9.95 -11.05
N LYS A 265 5.36 -9.78 -12.06
CA LYS A 265 5.56 -10.79 -13.10
C LYS A 265 6.09 -12.10 -12.53
N SER A 266 7.07 -12.03 -11.63
CA SER A 266 7.60 -13.20 -10.94
C SER A 266 6.52 -13.92 -10.13
N TRP A 267 5.65 -13.16 -9.46
CA TRP A 267 4.52 -13.73 -8.72
C TRP A 267 3.49 -14.42 -9.64
N ILE A 268 3.16 -13.86 -10.82
CA ILE A 268 2.26 -14.47 -11.79
C ILE A 268 2.82 -15.80 -12.31
N LEU A 269 4.14 -15.88 -12.50
CA LEU A 269 4.79 -17.10 -13.02
C LEU A 269 5.01 -18.17 -11.95
N ALA A 270 5.49 -17.76 -10.76
CA ALA A 270 5.89 -18.67 -9.69
C ALA A 270 4.82 -18.85 -8.59
N GLY A 271 3.71 -18.12 -8.70
CA GLY A 271 2.59 -18.15 -7.75
C GLY A 271 1.70 -19.38 -7.89
N PRO A 272 0.46 -19.31 -7.38
CA PRO A 272 -0.47 -20.42 -7.44
C PRO A 272 -0.74 -20.88 -8.89
N PRO A 273 -1.06 -22.16 -9.11
CA PRO A 273 -1.38 -22.67 -10.43
C PRO A 273 -2.56 -21.90 -11.04
N PRO A 274 -2.58 -21.68 -12.36
CA PRO A 274 -3.70 -21.03 -13.02
C PRO A 274 -5.01 -21.78 -12.81
N HIS A 275 -6.09 -21.08 -12.48
CA HIS A 275 -7.41 -21.66 -12.17
C HIS A 275 -8.30 -21.84 -13.40
N GLY A 276 -7.91 -21.27 -14.56
CA GLY A 276 -8.68 -21.38 -15.79
C GLY A 276 -7.91 -20.99 -17.04
N GLU A 277 -8.63 -21.01 -18.16
CA GLU A 277 -8.12 -20.73 -19.49
C GLU A 277 -8.99 -19.69 -20.21
N VAL A 278 -8.31 -18.74 -20.83
CA VAL A 278 -8.92 -17.75 -21.72
C VAL A 278 -8.33 -17.93 -23.12
N HIS A 279 -9.17 -18.37 -24.05
CA HIS A 279 -8.78 -18.55 -25.45
C HIS A 279 -8.99 -17.25 -26.22
N VAL A 280 -8.01 -16.84 -27.00
CA VAL A 280 -8.04 -15.57 -27.71
C VAL A 280 -7.93 -15.73 -29.22
N ASP A 281 -8.40 -14.73 -29.97
CA ASP A 281 -8.27 -14.69 -31.42
C ASP A 281 -6.88 -14.25 -31.88
N GLN A 282 -6.61 -14.34 -33.19
CA GLN A 282 -5.31 -13.95 -33.76
C GLN A 282 -5.00 -12.44 -33.64
N GLY A 283 -6.05 -11.61 -33.63
CA GLY A 283 -5.89 -10.16 -33.44
C GLY A 283 -5.42 -9.81 -32.04
N ALA A 284 -5.97 -10.48 -31.01
CA ALA A 284 -5.52 -10.34 -29.63
C ALA A 284 -4.07 -10.85 -29.45
N VAL A 285 -3.71 -12.00 -30.09
CA VAL A 285 -2.33 -12.51 -30.09
C VAL A 285 -1.35 -11.45 -30.61
N ALA A 286 -1.64 -10.87 -31.77
CA ALA A 286 -0.80 -9.84 -32.39
C ALA A 286 -0.71 -8.59 -31.51
N ALA A 287 -1.85 -8.13 -30.96
CA ALA A 287 -1.86 -6.95 -30.08
C ALA A 287 -1.02 -7.14 -28.80
N MET A 288 -1.09 -8.32 -28.18
CA MET A 288 -0.30 -8.62 -26.98
C MET A 288 1.19 -8.78 -27.29
N LYS A 289 1.55 -9.54 -28.34
CA LYS A 289 2.97 -9.81 -28.69
C LYS A 289 3.69 -8.60 -29.27
N GLU A 290 3.07 -7.91 -30.23
CA GLU A 290 3.73 -6.88 -31.01
C GLU A 290 3.62 -5.49 -30.39
N LYS A 291 2.48 -5.20 -29.73
CA LYS A 291 2.18 -3.87 -29.16
C LYS A 291 2.23 -3.82 -27.64
N GLY A 292 2.45 -4.98 -26.96
CA GLY A 292 2.42 -5.05 -25.51
C GLY A 292 1.07 -4.60 -24.92
N SER A 293 -0.03 -4.84 -25.64
CA SER A 293 -1.36 -4.36 -25.25
C SER A 293 -1.99 -5.25 -24.18
N SER A 294 -2.91 -4.67 -23.40
CA SER A 294 -3.81 -5.43 -22.52
C SER A 294 -4.75 -6.32 -23.32
N LEU A 295 -5.22 -7.42 -22.71
CA LEU A 295 -6.25 -8.25 -23.31
C LEU A 295 -7.63 -7.59 -23.10
N LEU A 296 -8.31 -7.30 -24.21
CA LEU A 296 -9.66 -6.77 -24.22
C LEU A 296 -10.68 -7.91 -24.36
N PRO A 297 -11.91 -7.78 -23.84
CA PRO A 297 -12.97 -8.79 -23.98
C PRO A 297 -13.27 -9.13 -25.44
N LYS A 298 -13.16 -8.17 -26.35
CA LYS A 298 -13.39 -8.37 -27.78
C LYS A 298 -12.51 -9.46 -28.40
N GLY A 299 -11.29 -9.62 -27.91
CA GLY A 299 -10.34 -10.64 -28.40
C GLY A 299 -10.53 -12.03 -27.79
N ILE A 300 -11.50 -12.22 -26.88
CA ILE A 300 -11.76 -13.47 -26.21
C ILE A 300 -12.79 -14.29 -27.00
N VAL A 301 -12.44 -15.55 -27.29
CA VAL A 301 -13.30 -16.47 -28.05
C VAL A 301 -13.91 -17.58 -27.19
N ALA A 302 -13.21 -18.01 -26.12
CA ALA A 302 -13.72 -19.00 -25.17
C ALA A 302 -13.12 -18.81 -23.78
N VAL A 303 -13.87 -19.21 -22.77
CA VAL A 303 -13.46 -19.21 -21.37
C VAL A 303 -13.68 -20.61 -20.81
N LYS A 304 -12.71 -21.15 -20.03
CA LYS A 304 -12.80 -22.48 -19.42
C LYS A 304 -12.25 -22.45 -18.00
N GLY A 305 -12.82 -23.31 -17.15
CA GLY A 305 -12.44 -23.40 -15.73
C GLY A 305 -13.35 -22.55 -14.85
N ASP A 306 -13.20 -22.75 -13.55
CA ASP A 306 -13.96 -22.04 -12.52
C ASP A 306 -13.00 -21.14 -11.76
N PHE A 307 -12.92 -19.89 -12.18
CA PHE A 307 -12.04 -18.88 -11.57
C PHE A 307 -12.83 -17.63 -11.19
N ILE A 308 -12.38 -17.00 -10.17
CA ILE A 308 -12.94 -15.73 -9.69
C ILE A 308 -12.09 -14.55 -10.15
N ARG A 309 -12.61 -13.34 -9.98
CA ARG A 309 -11.88 -12.10 -10.21
C ARG A 309 -10.57 -12.11 -9.40
N GLY A 310 -9.45 -11.87 -10.08
CA GLY A 310 -8.13 -11.85 -9.48
C GLY A 310 -7.33 -13.14 -9.59
N ASP A 311 -7.94 -14.22 -10.04
CA ASP A 311 -7.21 -15.44 -10.28
C ASP A 311 -6.26 -15.31 -11.47
N VAL A 312 -5.16 -16.06 -11.39
CA VAL A 312 -4.27 -16.24 -12.53
C VAL A 312 -4.90 -17.24 -13.49
N VAL A 313 -4.99 -16.85 -14.75
CA VAL A 313 -5.49 -17.70 -15.85
C VAL A 313 -4.44 -17.87 -16.92
N ARG A 314 -4.48 -18.99 -17.64
CA ARG A 314 -3.70 -19.20 -18.87
C ARG A 314 -4.39 -18.50 -20.02
N ILE A 315 -3.64 -17.83 -20.86
CA ILE A 315 -4.12 -17.25 -22.11
C ILE A 315 -3.60 -18.11 -23.25
N LEU A 316 -4.51 -18.70 -24.01
CA LEU A 316 -4.20 -19.65 -25.07
C LEU A 316 -4.46 -19.03 -26.44
N ASP A 317 -3.54 -19.25 -27.36
CA ASP A 317 -3.67 -18.85 -28.75
C ASP A 317 -4.71 -19.71 -29.50
N PRO A 318 -5.07 -19.39 -30.77
CA PRO A 318 -6.03 -20.18 -31.56
C PRO A 318 -5.60 -21.64 -31.81
N LYS A 319 -4.33 -21.96 -31.61
CA LYS A 319 -3.80 -23.33 -31.75
C LYS A 319 -3.81 -24.10 -30.45
N GLY A 320 -4.20 -23.45 -29.33
CA GLY A 320 -4.22 -24.02 -28.00
C GLY A 320 -2.87 -23.97 -27.27
N ALA A 321 -1.90 -23.26 -27.82
CA ALA A 321 -0.61 -23.05 -27.13
C ALA A 321 -0.74 -21.96 -26.07
N GLU A 322 -0.10 -22.17 -24.91
CA GLU A 322 -0.05 -21.18 -23.85
C GLU A 322 0.79 -19.97 -24.30
N LEU A 323 0.14 -18.83 -24.44
CA LEU A 323 0.72 -17.58 -24.90
C LEU A 323 1.23 -16.73 -23.75
N ALA A 324 0.44 -16.71 -22.65
CA ALA A 324 0.68 -15.84 -21.51
C ALA A 324 -0.05 -16.37 -20.27
N ARG A 325 0.32 -15.83 -19.12
CA ARG A 325 -0.44 -15.89 -17.87
C ARG A 325 -0.79 -14.50 -17.40
N GLY A 326 -1.98 -14.34 -16.81
CA GLY A 326 -2.39 -13.03 -16.31
C GLY A 326 -3.48 -13.09 -15.26
N ILE A 327 -3.60 -12.00 -14.51
CA ILE A 327 -4.62 -11.82 -13.47
C ILE A 327 -5.91 -11.33 -14.14
N CYS A 328 -6.98 -12.10 -14.00
CA CYS A 328 -8.26 -11.78 -14.59
C CYS A 328 -9.03 -10.73 -13.79
N ARG A 329 -9.62 -9.73 -14.47
CA ARG A 329 -10.41 -8.66 -13.82
C ARG A 329 -11.88 -9.01 -13.67
N TYR A 330 -12.34 -10.06 -14.31
CA TYR A 330 -13.70 -10.58 -14.31
C TYR A 330 -13.67 -12.05 -13.94
N ASP A 331 -14.70 -12.55 -13.29
CA ASP A 331 -14.84 -13.99 -13.07
C ASP A 331 -15.15 -14.72 -14.37
N HIS A 332 -15.17 -16.05 -14.33
CA HIS A 332 -15.38 -16.88 -15.51
C HIS A 332 -16.77 -16.68 -16.13
N LEU A 333 -17.84 -16.45 -15.33
CA LEU A 333 -19.21 -16.23 -15.82
C LEU A 333 -19.37 -14.87 -16.46
N GLU A 334 -18.78 -13.84 -15.85
CA GLU A 334 -18.74 -12.48 -16.38
C GLU A 334 -17.96 -12.43 -17.69
N LEU A 335 -16.78 -13.05 -17.70
CA LEU A 335 -15.90 -13.05 -18.86
C LEU A 335 -16.50 -13.85 -20.02
N ASP A 336 -17.24 -14.91 -19.74
CA ASP A 336 -17.97 -15.68 -20.75
C ASP A 336 -19.07 -14.83 -21.43
N LYS A 337 -19.78 -13.99 -20.67
CA LYS A 337 -20.76 -13.03 -21.21
C LYS A 337 -20.08 -11.92 -22.03
N LEU A 338 -18.86 -11.56 -21.68
CA LEU A 338 -18.10 -10.49 -22.33
C LEU A 338 -17.33 -10.95 -23.58
N ARG A 339 -17.34 -12.22 -23.96
CA ARG A 339 -16.64 -12.73 -25.16
C ARG A 339 -17.06 -11.95 -26.39
N GLY A 340 -16.08 -11.43 -27.12
CA GLY A 340 -16.30 -10.65 -28.34
C GLY A 340 -16.94 -9.28 -28.15
N VAL A 341 -17.26 -8.89 -26.91
CA VAL A 341 -17.89 -7.60 -26.58
C VAL A 341 -16.88 -6.47 -26.64
N HIS A 342 -17.28 -5.33 -27.19
CA HIS A 342 -16.44 -4.12 -27.18
C HIS A 342 -16.35 -3.53 -25.79
N SER A 343 -15.21 -2.96 -25.42
CA SER A 343 -14.95 -2.49 -24.05
C SER A 343 -15.92 -1.41 -23.54
N ASP A 344 -16.48 -0.61 -24.42
CA ASP A 344 -17.49 0.42 -24.11
C ASP A 344 -18.89 -0.16 -23.80
N GLN A 345 -19.10 -1.43 -24.11
CA GLN A 345 -20.39 -2.12 -23.90
C GLN A 345 -20.39 -3.00 -22.62
N ILE A 346 -19.28 -3.07 -21.89
CA ILE A 346 -19.15 -3.91 -20.70
C ILE A 346 -20.26 -3.61 -19.69
N GLU A 347 -20.49 -2.31 -19.38
CA GLU A 347 -21.52 -1.91 -18.42
C GLU A 347 -22.94 -2.20 -18.92
N GLN A 348 -23.18 -2.19 -20.22
CA GLN A 348 -24.46 -2.58 -20.79
C GLN A 348 -24.74 -4.09 -20.64
N VAL A 349 -23.69 -4.90 -20.73
CA VAL A 349 -23.80 -6.36 -20.65
C VAL A 349 -23.89 -6.84 -19.20
N LEU A 350 -23.10 -6.29 -18.29
CA LEU A 350 -23.00 -6.74 -16.90
C LEU A 350 -23.82 -5.90 -15.91
N GLY A 351 -24.17 -4.64 -16.27
CA GLY A 351 -24.74 -3.66 -15.35
C GLY A 351 -23.70 -2.90 -14.53
N TYR A 352 -22.41 -3.26 -14.64
CA TYR A 352 -21.25 -2.65 -13.97
C TYR A 352 -19.97 -3.02 -14.73
N GLY A 353 -18.84 -2.44 -14.32
CA GLY A 353 -17.53 -2.77 -14.91
C GLY A 353 -16.36 -2.53 -13.96
N TYR A 354 -15.31 -3.33 -14.13
CA TYR A 354 -14.01 -3.18 -13.44
C TYR A 354 -12.96 -2.54 -14.35
N GLY A 355 -13.42 -1.77 -15.34
CA GLY A 355 -12.59 -1.14 -16.37
C GLY A 355 -12.70 -1.82 -17.73
N SER A 356 -11.99 -1.27 -18.72
CA SER A 356 -12.15 -1.62 -20.13
C SER A 356 -11.41 -2.89 -20.57
N VAL A 357 -10.61 -3.52 -19.70
CA VAL A 357 -9.74 -4.64 -20.05
C VAL A 357 -10.11 -5.91 -19.26
N ALA A 358 -10.00 -7.07 -19.87
CA ALA A 358 -10.13 -8.36 -19.21
C ALA A 358 -8.89 -8.70 -18.37
N ILE A 359 -7.70 -8.45 -18.93
CA ILE A 359 -6.40 -8.62 -18.26
C ILE A 359 -5.49 -7.45 -18.65
N HIS A 360 -5.00 -6.71 -17.66
CA HIS A 360 -4.11 -5.60 -17.91
C HIS A 360 -2.70 -6.08 -18.29
N ARG A 361 -2.00 -5.35 -19.18
CA ARG A 361 -0.64 -5.71 -19.62
C ARG A 361 0.35 -5.82 -18.45
N ASP A 362 0.22 -4.98 -17.41
CA ASP A 362 1.09 -5.01 -16.23
C ASP A 362 0.75 -6.16 -15.28
N ASP A 363 -0.43 -6.75 -15.44
CA ASP A 363 -0.92 -7.93 -14.73
C ASP A 363 -0.81 -9.21 -15.59
N MET A 364 0.04 -9.20 -16.63
CA MET A 364 0.22 -10.29 -17.60
C MET A 364 1.70 -10.54 -17.91
N VAL A 365 2.06 -11.80 -18.11
CA VAL A 365 3.39 -12.24 -18.54
C VAL A 365 3.25 -13.06 -19.80
N LEU A 366 3.91 -12.64 -20.87
CA LEU A 366 4.08 -13.42 -22.11
C LEU A 366 5.12 -14.53 -21.87
N LEU A 367 4.89 -15.72 -22.43
CA LEU A 367 5.75 -16.90 -22.33
C LEU A 367 6.58 -17.09 -23.59
#